data_a989779c463c2ad3f2093df766808fa6
#
_entry.id   a989779c463c2ad3f2093df766808fa6
#
_cell.length_a   1.000
_cell.length_b   1.000
_cell.length_c   1.000
_cell.angle_alpha   90.00
_cell.angle_beta   90.00
_cell.angle_gamma   90.00
#
_symmetry.space_group_name_H-M   'P 1'
#
loop_
_entity.id
_entity.type
_entity.pdbx_description
1 polymer ?
#
loop_
_entity_poly.entity_id
_entity_poly.type
_entity_poly.pdbx_seq_one_letter_code
_entity_poly.pdbx_strand_id
1 'polypeptide(L)'
;MKASYPHIMRAGVFERLGHHAVLITIPGSDETLRPCLYMSHQDVVPVVEGTEQDWTYPAFSGAVADGYIWGRGTLDIKEQVFGVLEAAEYLLARGRTFRRTAYLAFGDDEETLNTGALAISDHLKAQGVTLEFVLDEGGGKIESGAAFGAPDLSIAQVDLMEKGYADLELTVRSIGGHSSRPYGGTSLAHLA
;
A
#
# COMPACT_ATOMS: atom_id res chain seq x y z
N MET A 1 -6.09 -1.51 18.18
CA MET A 1 -6.30 -0.07 17.91
C MET A 1 -6.86 0.70 19.12
N LYS A 2 -8.03 0.37 19.70
CA LYS A 2 -8.62 1.19 20.79
C LYS A 2 -7.71 1.43 21.99
N ALA A 3 -6.92 0.44 22.38
CA ALA A 3 -5.99 0.57 23.49
C ALA A 3 -4.70 1.34 23.14
N SER A 4 -4.23 1.22 21.89
CA SER A 4 -2.98 1.81 21.44
C SER A 4 -3.15 3.23 20.91
N TYR A 5 -4.31 3.54 20.32
CA TYR A 5 -4.60 4.81 19.66
C TYR A 5 -5.90 5.45 20.17
N PRO A 6 -5.98 5.77 21.49
CA PRO A 6 -7.22 6.25 22.09
C PRO A 6 -7.63 7.64 21.60
N HIS A 7 -6.70 8.51 21.18
CA HIS A 7 -7.02 9.86 20.70
C HIS A 7 -7.55 9.81 19.26
N ILE A 8 -6.99 8.98 18.41
CA ILE A 8 -7.52 8.72 17.06
C ILE A 8 -8.95 8.16 17.18
N MET A 9 -9.15 7.18 18.04
CA MET A 9 -10.47 6.56 18.25
C MET A 9 -11.52 7.51 18.82
N ARG A 10 -11.11 8.58 19.50
CA ARG A 10 -11.99 9.63 20.03
C ARG A 10 -12.28 10.71 18.99
N ALA A 11 -11.27 11.09 18.21
CA ALA A 11 -11.36 12.19 17.26
C ALA A 11 -11.92 11.77 15.89
N GLY A 12 -11.73 10.51 15.52
CA GLY A 12 -12.01 10.00 14.18
C GLY A 12 -13.27 9.14 14.09
N VAL A 13 -13.79 9.05 12.88
CA VAL A 13 -14.81 8.08 12.47
C VAL A 13 -14.11 6.90 11.83
N PHE A 14 -14.43 5.70 12.25
CA PHE A 14 -13.83 4.45 11.81
C PHE A 14 -14.82 3.67 10.96
N GLU A 15 -14.46 3.37 9.73
CA GLU A 15 -15.27 2.63 8.77
C GLU A 15 -14.50 1.41 8.26
N ARG A 16 -15.21 0.31 8.04
CA ARG A 16 -14.69 -0.86 7.35
C ARG A 16 -15.35 -0.91 5.98
N LEU A 17 -14.54 -0.95 4.93
CA LEU A 17 -14.96 -0.93 3.55
C LEU A 17 -14.49 -2.20 2.83
N GLY A 18 -15.20 -2.62 1.80
CA GLY A 18 -14.90 -3.86 1.10
C GLY A 18 -14.90 -5.06 2.05
N HIS A 19 -13.85 -5.88 1.99
CA HIS A 19 -13.69 -7.04 2.88
C HIS A 19 -13.13 -6.63 4.24
N HIS A 20 -11.94 -6.01 4.26
CA HIS A 20 -11.24 -5.67 5.50
C HIS A 20 -10.51 -4.33 5.45
N ALA A 21 -10.64 -3.57 4.35
CA ALA A 21 -10.04 -2.26 4.26
C ALA A 21 -10.62 -1.32 5.32
N VAL A 22 -9.79 -0.45 5.84
CA VAL A 22 -10.13 0.46 6.93
C VAL A 22 -9.93 1.90 6.48
N LEU A 23 -10.94 2.72 6.71
CA LEU A 23 -10.87 4.16 6.57
C LEU A 23 -11.12 4.83 7.91
N ILE A 24 -10.21 5.71 8.33
CA ILE A 24 -10.38 6.54 9.51
C ILE A 24 -10.43 7.98 9.07
N THR A 25 -11.56 8.65 9.31
CA THR A 25 -11.74 10.05 8.99
C THR A 25 -11.51 10.89 10.23
N ILE A 26 -10.47 11.72 10.25
CA ILE A 26 -10.21 12.69 11.32
C ILE A 26 -10.64 14.07 10.79
N PRO A 27 -11.75 14.64 11.29
CA PRO A 27 -12.25 15.93 10.80
C PRO A 27 -11.25 17.05 11.00
N GLY A 28 -11.12 17.91 9.99
CA GLY A 28 -10.36 19.15 10.07
C GLY A 28 -11.18 20.27 10.70
N SER A 29 -10.49 21.31 11.16
CA SER A 29 -11.12 22.52 11.71
C SER A 29 -11.54 23.53 10.63
N ASP A 30 -11.17 23.30 9.37
CA ASP A 30 -11.42 24.19 8.24
C ASP A 30 -11.97 23.37 7.06
N GLU A 31 -13.29 23.34 6.94
CA GLU A 31 -14.01 22.58 5.90
C GLU A 31 -13.83 23.17 4.49
N THR A 32 -13.28 24.37 4.37
CA THR A 32 -12.99 24.96 3.05
C THR A 32 -11.75 24.39 2.39
N LEU A 33 -10.92 23.72 3.17
CA LEU A 33 -9.70 23.09 2.70
C LEU A 33 -9.98 21.67 2.20
N ARG A 34 -9.45 21.36 1.03
CA ARG A 34 -9.52 19.98 0.53
C ARG A 34 -8.84 19.03 1.52
N PRO A 35 -9.42 17.86 1.80
CA PRO A 35 -8.83 16.88 2.67
C PRO A 35 -7.58 16.24 2.06
N CYS A 36 -6.78 15.60 2.88
CA CYS A 36 -5.65 14.77 2.46
C CYS A 36 -5.88 13.33 2.87
N LEU A 37 -5.26 12.42 2.13
CA LEU A 37 -5.33 10.98 2.38
C LEU A 37 -3.92 10.43 2.56
N TYR A 38 -3.74 9.67 3.63
CA TYR A 38 -2.54 8.90 3.94
C TYR A 38 -2.92 7.43 3.84
N MET A 39 -2.31 6.71 2.91
CA MET A 39 -2.66 5.31 2.71
C MET A 39 -1.46 4.39 2.89
N SER A 40 -1.77 3.16 3.19
CA SER A 40 -0.85 2.04 3.26
C SER A 40 -1.67 0.75 3.22
N HIS A 41 -1.03 -0.41 3.19
CA HIS A 41 -1.73 -1.68 3.21
C HIS A 41 -1.37 -2.56 4.41
N GLN A 42 -2.27 -3.49 4.73
CA GLN A 42 -2.19 -4.36 5.90
C GLN A 42 -1.71 -5.76 5.55
N ASP A 43 -1.93 -6.18 4.31
CA ASP A 43 -1.52 -7.48 3.80
C ASP A 43 -0.03 -7.53 3.48
N VAL A 44 0.44 -8.67 3.07
CA VAL A 44 1.84 -8.92 2.74
C VAL A 44 1.91 -10.07 1.73
N VAL A 45 2.90 -10.06 0.86
CA VAL A 45 3.16 -11.21 -0.01
C VAL A 45 3.48 -12.47 0.80
N PRO A 46 3.12 -13.66 0.30
CA PRO A 46 3.45 -14.91 0.97
C PRO A 46 4.97 -15.16 1.03
N VAL A 47 5.37 -16.01 1.93
CA VAL A 47 6.71 -16.64 1.88
C VAL A 47 6.68 -17.70 0.80
N VAL A 48 7.69 -17.71 -0.06
CA VAL A 48 7.82 -18.74 -1.11
C VAL A 48 8.01 -20.10 -0.43
N GLU A 49 7.19 -21.06 -0.80
CA GLU A 49 7.24 -22.41 -0.24
C GLU A 49 8.65 -23.03 -0.43
N GLY A 50 9.18 -23.61 0.64
CA GLY A 50 10.51 -24.21 0.66
C GLY A 50 11.66 -23.25 0.95
N THR A 51 11.38 -21.95 1.17
CA THR A 51 12.39 -20.94 1.55
C THR A 51 12.32 -20.50 3.02
N GLU A 52 11.51 -21.18 3.83
CA GLU A 52 11.28 -20.83 5.24
C GLU A 52 12.57 -20.87 6.06
N GLN A 53 13.52 -21.76 5.68
CA GLN A 53 14.82 -21.92 6.33
C GLN A 53 15.83 -20.83 5.94
N ASP A 54 15.59 -20.07 4.90
CA ASP A 54 16.49 -19.00 4.46
C ASP A 54 16.33 -17.73 5.30
N TRP A 55 15.29 -17.70 6.15
CA TRP A 55 15.03 -16.60 7.05
C TRP A 55 15.86 -16.73 8.33
N THR A 56 16.59 -15.68 8.68
CA THR A 56 17.36 -15.61 9.94
C THR A 56 16.47 -15.76 11.17
N TYR A 57 15.28 -15.16 11.12
CA TYR A 57 14.19 -15.33 12.08
C TYR A 57 12.92 -15.71 11.33
N PRO A 58 12.00 -16.50 11.92
CA PRO A 58 10.78 -16.89 11.23
C PRO A 58 10.05 -15.68 10.62
N ALA A 59 9.62 -15.79 9.36
CA ALA A 59 9.12 -14.70 8.54
C ALA A 59 7.97 -13.89 9.17
N PHE A 60 7.18 -14.50 10.04
CA PHE A 60 6.04 -13.84 10.70
C PHE A 60 6.24 -13.69 12.22
N SER A 61 7.49 -13.79 12.71
CA SER A 61 7.76 -13.69 14.14
C SER A 61 7.70 -12.27 14.69
N GLY A 62 7.99 -11.26 13.87
CA GLY A 62 8.17 -9.89 14.35
C GLY A 62 9.33 -9.78 15.35
N ALA A 63 10.36 -10.61 15.23
CA ALA A 63 11.47 -10.65 16.17
C ALA A 63 12.19 -9.30 16.22
N VAL A 64 12.43 -8.80 17.43
CA VAL A 64 13.27 -7.61 17.66
C VAL A 64 14.64 -8.10 18.09
N ALA A 65 15.59 -8.10 17.17
CA ALA A 65 16.93 -8.63 17.38
C ALA A 65 17.95 -7.90 16.51
N ASP A 66 19.20 -7.85 16.93
CA ASP A 66 20.33 -7.28 16.20
C ASP A 66 20.12 -5.82 15.76
N GLY A 67 19.27 -5.07 16.47
CA GLY A 67 18.92 -3.69 16.15
C GLY A 67 17.84 -3.52 15.07
N TYR A 68 17.17 -4.61 14.66
CA TYR A 68 16.14 -4.63 13.62
C TYR A 68 14.84 -5.27 14.13
N ILE A 69 13.76 -4.96 13.43
CA ILE A 69 12.49 -5.70 13.50
C ILE A 69 12.45 -6.61 12.29
N TRP A 70 12.47 -7.92 12.52
CA TRP A 70 12.53 -8.94 11.48
C TRP A 70 11.14 -9.46 11.14
N GLY A 71 10.80 -9.47 9.88
CA GLY A 71 9.57 -10.10 9.44
C GLY A 71 9.09 -9.68 8.06
N ARG A 72 8.33 -10.55 7.41
CA ARG A 72 7.57 -10.24 6.21
C ARG A 72 6.58 -9.12 6.52
N GLY A 73 6.53 -8.09 5.67
CA GLY A 73 5.66 -6.93 5.85
C GLY A 73 6.20 -5.88 6.83
N THR A 74 7.38 -6.08 7.44
CA THR A 74 7.96 -5.07 8.34
C THR A 74 8.33 -3.80 7.60
N LEU A 75 8.93 -3.93 6.41
CA LEU A 75 9.33 -2.82 5.54
C LEU A 75 8.24 -2.51 4.50
N ASP A 76 7.58 -3.51 3.97
CA ASP A 76 6.50 -3.44 2.99
C ASP A 76 5.23 -4.05 3.58
N ILE A 77 4.29 -3.21 4.24
CA ILE A 77 4.50 -1.80 4.52
C ILE A 77 3.94 -1.44 5.91
N LYS A 78 4.08 -2.37 6.88
CA LYS A 78 3.56 -2.14 8.24
C LYS A 78 4.25 -0.98 8.96
N GLU A 79 5.48 -0.65 8.57
CA GLU A 79 6.16 0.53 9.09
C GLU A 79 5.38 1.82 8.81
N GLN A 80 4.84 1.98 7.59
CA GLN A 80 4.04 3.14 7.23
C GLN A 80 2.67 3.11 7.90
N VAL A 81 2.03 1.93 8.01
CA VAL A 81 0.79 1.78 8.78
C VAL A 81 0.96 2.33 10.20
N PHE A 82 2.02 1.89 10.89
CA PHE A 82 2.30 2.36 12.24
C PHE A 82 2.78 3.80 12.25
N GLY A 83 3.62 4.22 11.31
CA GLY A 83 4.11 5.59 11.21
C GLY A 83 2.97 6.61 11.09
N VAL A 84 1.98 6.34 10.24
CA VAL A 84 0.79 7.19 10.09
C VAL A 84 -0.05 7.23 11.36
N LEU A 85 -0.30 6.06 11.98
CA LEU A 85 -1.07 5.98 13.21
C LEU A 85 -0.36 6.65 14.39
N GLU A 86 0.93 6.41 14.58
CA GLU A 86 1.73 7.03 15.64
C GLU A 86 1.82 8.55 15.49
N ALA A 87 2.01 9.04 14.26
CA ALA A 87 2.06 10.48 14.00
C ALA A 87 0.73 11.16 14.33
N ALA A 88 -0.39 10.56 13.90
CA ALA A 88 -1.71 11.10 14.18
C ALA A 88 -2.03 11.06 15.69
N GLU A 89 -1.78 9.95 16.35
CA GLU A 89 -1.99 9.79 17.80
C GLU A 89 -1.15 10.79 18.59
N TYR A 90 0.13 10.93 18.24
CA TYR A 90 1.05 11.85 18.87
C TYR A 90 0.58 13.31 18.80
N LEU A 91 0.09 13.74 17.65
CA LEU A 91 -0.44 15.09 17.47
C LEU A 91 -1.72 15.32 18.27
N LEU A 92 -2.66 14.38 18.18
CA LEU A 92 -3.94 14.45 18.88
C LEU A 92 -3.76 14.39 20.41
N ALA A 93 -2.85 13.57 20.91
CA ALA A 93 -2.51 13.47 22.32
C ALA A 93 -1.96 14.80 22.89
N ARG A 94 -1.39 15.64 22.06
CA ARG A 94 -0.91 16.99 22.42
C ARG A 94 -1.95 18.09 22.21
N GLY A 95 -3.20 17.72 22.00
CA GLY A 95 -4.30 18.67 21.78
C GLY A 95 -4.22 19.41 20.45
N ARG A 96 -3.43 18.89 19.48
CA ARG A 96 -3.40 19.46 18.13
C ARG A 96 -4.67 19.05 17.38
N THR A 97 -5.23 19.97 16.62
CA THR A 97 -6.30 19.73 15.66
C THR A 97 -5.72 19.82 14.24
N PHE A 98 -6.19 18.95 13.36
CA PHE A 98 -5.84 19.08 11.95
C PHE A 98 -6.63 20.24 11.33
N ARG A 99 -5.98 21.04 10.48
CA ARG A 99 -6.71 22.06 9.73
C ARG A 99 -7.54 21.42 8.62
N ARG A 100 -6.96 20.51 7.86
CA ARG A 100 -7.64 19.73 6.82
C ARG A 100 -8.20 18.44 7.43
N THR A 101 -9.31 17.96 6.92
CA THR A 101 -9.72 16.58 7.19
C THR A 101 -8.63 15.64 6.70
N ALA A 102 -8.23 14.72 7.55
CA ALA A 102 -7.26 13.68 7.22
C ALA A 102 -7.97 12.33 7.13
N TYR A 103 -7.81 11.67 6.00
CA TYR A 103 -8.20 10.28 5.81
C TYR A 103 -6.97 9.39 6.03
N LEU A 104 -7.08 8.41 6.93
CA LEU A 104 -6.09 7.37 7.10
C LEU A 104 -6.69 6.09 6.51
N ALA A 105 -6.13 5.62 5.41
CA ALA A 105 -6.67 4.55 4.60
C ALA A 105 -5.72 3.34 4.63
N PHE A 106 -6.25 2.16 4.97
CA PHE A 106 -5.47 0.95 5.09
C PHE A 106 -6.12 -0.15 4.24
N GLY A 107 -5.52 -0.43 3.08
CA GLY A 107 -5.92 -1.54 2.19
C GLY A 107 -5.69 -2.89 2.83
N ASP A 108 -6.33 -3.92 2.32
CA ASP A 108 -6.27 -5.28 2.87
C ASP A 108 -5.83 -6.34 1.86
N ASP A 109 -5.65 -5.97 0.60
CA ASP A 109 -5.31 -6.86 -0.51
C ASP A 109 -4.49 -6.15 -1.61
N GLU A 110 -3.59 -5.25 -1.23
CA GLU A 110 -2.76 -4.49 -2.16
C GLU A 110 -1.87 -5.41 -2.98
N GLU A 111 -1.25 -6.38 -2.33
CA GLU A 111 -0.33 -7.35 -2.90
C GLU A 111 -1.00 -8.37 -3.86
N THR A 112 -2.30 -8.24 -4.08
CA THR A 112 -3.08 -9.18 -4.89
C THR A 112 -4.05 -8.48 -5.85
N LEU A 113 -5.21 -8.08 -5.38
CA LEU A 113 -6.30 -7.55 -6.22
C LEU A 113 -6.55 -6.05 -6.02
N ASN A 114 -6.04 -5.48 -4.97
CA ASN A 114 -6.19 -4.07 -4.59
C ASN A 114 -7.66 -3.62 -4.50
N THR A 115 -8.57 -4.53 -4.14
CA THR A 115 -10.00 -4.24 -4.04
C THR A 115 -10.34 -3.38 -2.84
N GLY A 116 -9.51 -3.43 -1.78
CA GLY A 116 -9.66 -2.60 -0.60
C GLY A 116 -9.45 -1.12 -0.90
N ALA A 117 -8.39 -0.77 -1.63
CA ALA A 117 -8.14 0.61 -2.04
C ALA A 117 -9.22 1.10 -3.01
N LEU A 118 -9.68 0.23 -3.93
CA LEU A 118 -10.80 0.55 -4.83
C LEU A 118 -12.07 0.87 -4.03
N ALA A 119 -12.41 0.06 -3.03
CA ALA A 119 -13.59 0.29 -2.18
C ALA A 119 -13.51 1.63 -1.43
N ILE A 120 -12.33 2.01 -0.92
CA ILE A 120 -12.11 3.31 -0.30
C ILE A 120 -12.27 4.44 -1.33
N SER A 121 -11.67 4.30 -2.50
CA SER A 121 -11.77 5.28 -3.59
C SER A 121 -13.22 5.53 -4.01
N ASP A 122 -13.97 4.46 -4.24
CA ASP A 122 -15.38 4.55 -4.62
C ASP A 122 -16.25 5.17 -3.53
N HIS A 123 -15.97 4.85 -2.26
CA HIS A 123 -16.65 5.44 -1.12
C HIS A 123 -16.44 6.96 -1.05
N LEU A 124 -15.19 7.43 -1.13
CA LEU A 124 -14.86 8.85 -1.11
C LEU A 124 -15.42 9.58 -2.34
N LYS A 125 -15.37 8.94 -3.51
CA LYS A 125 -15.92 9.47 -4.75
C LYS A 125 -17.44 9.62 -4.67
N ALA A 126 -18.14 8.64 -4.09
CA ALA A 126 -19.59 8.71 -3.88
C ALA A 126 -20.00 9.86 -2.94
N GLN A 127 -19.13 10.27 -2.04
CA GLN A 127 -19.31 11.42 -1.16
C GLN A 127 -18.89 12.75 -1.80
N GLY A 128 -18.42 12.72 -3.06
CA GLY A 128 -17.95 13.94 -3.77
C GLY A 128 -16.64 14.50 -3.24
N VAL A 129 -15.85 13.68 -2.53
CA VAL A 129 -14.57 14.12 -1.96
C VAL A 129 -13.55 14.35 -3.06
N THR A 130 -12.93 15.56 -3.03
CA THR A 130 -11.78 15.89 -3.86
C THR A 130 -10.58 16.11 -2.95
N LEU A 131 -9.58 15.28 -3.08
CA LEU A 131 -8.38 15.33 -2.25
C LEU A 131 -7.41 16.42 -2.70
N GLU A 132 -6.65 16.98 -1.76
CA GLU A 132 -5.51 17.86 -2.04
C GLU A 132 -4.31 17.06 -2.50
N PHE A 133 -4.03 15.96 -1.79
CA PHE A 133 -3.01 14.99 -2.15
C PHE A 133 -3.34 13.62 -1.54
N VAL A 134 -2.71 12.62 -2.11
CA VAL A 134 -2.59 11.27 -1.54
C VAL A 134 -1.12 11.05 -1.23
N LEU A 135 -0.81 10.58 -0.02
CA LEU A 135 0.49 10.07 0.34
C LEU A 135 0.36 8.55 0.46
N ASP A 136 1.06 7.87 -0.42
CA ASP A 136 1.14 6.43 -0.49
C ASP A 136 2.56 5.96 -0.23
N GLU A 137 2.85 4.72 -0.46
CA GLU A 137 4.18 4.14 -0.44
C GLU A 137 4.99 4.49 -1.69
N GLY A 138 6.24 4.06 -1.71
CA GLY A 138 7.16 4.24 -2.84
C GLY A 138 8.32 5.17 -2.53
N GLY A 139 9.07 5.53 -3.58
CA GLY A 139 10.27 6.34 -3.43
C GLY A 139 11.38 5.59 -2.71
N GLY A 140 12.11 6.28 -1.88
CA GLY A 140 13.16 5.69 -1.06
C GLY A 140 14.33 6.59 -0.76
N LYS A 141 15.26 6.07 0.05
CA LYS A 141 16.54 6.70 0.32
C LYS A 141 17.62 6.12 -0.60
N ILE A 142 18.27 6.99 -1.33
CA ILE A 142 19.44 6.67 -2.14
C ILE A 142 20.68 7.10 -1.37
N GLU A 143 21.51 6.15 -0.97
CA GLU A 143 22.69 6.42 -0.13
C GLU A 143 23.74 7.28 -0.82
N SER A 144 23.88 7.18 -2.14
CA SER A 144 24.76 8.02 -2.93
C SER A 144 24.02 8.69 -4.04
N GLY A 145 23.98 9.99 -4.05
CA GLY A 145 23.39 10.81 -5.10
C GLY A 145 24.24 10.94 -6.37
N ALA A 146 25.22 10.07 -6.62
CA ALA A 146 26.13 10.16 -7.75
C ALA A 146 25.39 10.25 -9.10
N ALA A 147 24.30 9.48 -9.27
CA ALA A 147 23.47 9.52 -10.47
C ALA A 147 22.78 10.87 -10.70
N PHE A 148 22.70 11.70 -9.64
CA PHE A 148 22.10 13.04 -9.65
C PHE A 148 23.13 14.15 -9.53
N GLY A 149 24.44 13.83 -9.72
CA GLY A 149 25.52 14.80 -9.62
C GLY A 149 25.87 15.23 -8.19
N ALA A 150 25.42 14.50 -7.18
CA ALA A 150 25.64 14.80 -5.77
C ALA A 150 26.18 13.56 -5.01
N PRO A 151 27.40 13.05 -5.33
CA PRO A 151 27.90 11.76 -4.85
C PRO A 151 28.04 11.65 -3.34
N ASP A 152 28.24 12.76 -2.64
CA ASP A 152 28.45 12.81 -1.21
C ASP A 152 27.16 13.02 -0.41
N LEU A 153 26.01 13.07 -1.07
CA LEU A 153 24.73 13.28 -0.43
C LEU A 153 23.84 12.05 -0.53
N SER A 154 23.11 11.77 0.54
CA SER A 154 21.96 10.90 0.50
C SER A 154 20.77 11.67 -0.06
N ILE A 155 19.99 11.03 -0.91
CA ILE A 155 18.81 11.63 -1.56
C ILE A 155 17.56 10.90 -1.08
N ALA A 156 16.54 11.64 -0.68
CA ALA A 156 15.20 11.12 -0.53
C ALA A 156 14.44 11.33 -1.84
N GLN A 157 13.98 10.23 -2.43
CA GLN A 157 13.18 10.27 -3.65
C GLN A 157 11.70 10.38 -3.26
N VAL A 158 11.00 11.30 -3.90
CA VAL A 158 9.56 11.45 -3.78
C VAL A 158 8.99 11.37 -5.19
N ASP A 159 8.21 10.33 -5.46
CA ASP A 159 7.53 10.15 -6.73
C ASP A 159 6.21 10.92 -6.69
N LEU A 160 5.93 11.69 -7.75
CA LEU A 160 4.77 12.58 -7.80
C LEU A 160 3.58 11.95 -8.53
N MET A 161 3.77 10.79 -9.13
CA MET A 161 2.73 10.04 -9.85
C MET A 161 3.13 8.59 -10.03
N GLU A 162 2.13 7.74 -10.16
CA GLU A 162 2.28 6.34 -10.52
C GLU A 162 1.82 6.12 -11.95
N LYS A 163 2.45 5.19 -12.66
CA LYS A 163 2.00 4.75 -13.99
C LYS A 163 0.83 3.78 -13.85
N GLY A 164 -0.05 3.78 -14.87
CA GLY A 164 -1.16 2.85 -14.93
C GLY A 164 -0.70 1.39 -15.03
N TYR A 165 -1.47 0.50 -14.46
CA TYR A 165 -1.31 -0.95 -14.52
C TYR A 165 -2.43 -1.56 -15.37
N ALA A 166 -2.10 -2.57 -16.17
CA ALA A 166 -3.09 -3.33 -16.92
C ALA A 166 -2.60 -4.76 -17.17
N ASP A 167 -3.45 -5.71 -16.90
CA ASP A 167 -3.27 -7.10 -17.34
C ASP A 167 -3.81 -7.29 -18.74
N LEU A 168 -3.06 -7.99 -19.58
CA LEU A 168 -3.46 -8.38 -20.92
C LEU A 168 -3.55 -9.91 -20.99
N GLU A 169 -4.76 -10.42 -21.23
CA GLU A 169 -4.96 -11.82 -21.55
C GLU A 169 -4.94 -12.03 -23.07
N LEU A 170 -3.97 -12.81 -23.54
CA LEU A 170 -3.88 -13.23 -24.93
C LEU A 170 -4.41 -14.65 -25.05
N THR A 171 -5.56 -14.80 -25.70
CA THR A 171 -6.20 -16.10 -25.91
C THR A 171 -6.18 -16.49 -27.38
N VAL A 172 -5.55 -17.60 -27.71
CA VAL A 172 -5.59 -18.20 -29.05
C VAL A 172 -6.34 -19.52 -29.01
N ARG A 173 -7.35 -19.64 -29.86
CA ARG A 173 -8.11 -20.89 -30.04
C ARG A 173 -7.75 -21.49 -31.40
N SER A 174 -7.44 -22.76 -31.42
CA SER A 174 -7.22 -23.51 -32.67
C SER A 174 -8.03 -24.79 -32.69
N ILE A 175 -8.26 -25.31 -33.90
CA ILE A 175 -8.85 -26.64 -34.07
C ILE A 175 -7.82 -27.66 -33.60
N GLY A 176 -8.20 -28.55 -32.72
CA GLY A 176 -7.36 -29.64 -32.27
C GLY A 176 -6.98 -30.55 -33.44
N GLY A 177 -5.81 -31.20 -33.36
CA GLY A 177 -5.31 -32.12 -34.39
C GLY A 177 -4.24 -33.05 -33.85
N HIS A 178 -3.72 -33.92 -34.70
CA HIS A 178 -2.65 -34.81 -34.32
C HIS A 178 -1.32 -34.06 -34.21
N SER A 179 -0.64 -34.18 -33.08
CA SER A 179 0.60 -33.41 -32.77
C SER A 179 1.72 -33.58 -33.80
N SER A 180 1.79 -34.75 -34.48
CA SER A 180 2.78 -35.00 -35.53
C SER A 180 2.43 -34.40 -36.90
N ARG A 181 1.21 -33.85 -37.06
CA ARG A 181 0.73 -33.24 -38.32
C ARG A 181 -0.08 -31.97 -38.00
N PRO A 182 0.54 -30.92 -37.51
CA PRO A 182 -0.15 -29.69 -37.19
C PRO A 182 -0.68 -29.02 -38.47
N TYR A 183 -1.98 -28.80 -38.54
CA TYR A 183 -2.61 -28.11 -39.65
C TYR A 183 -2.61 -26.59 -39.42
N GLY A 184 -1.96 -25.83 -40.27
CA GLY A 184 -2.01 -24.38 -40.23
C GLY A 184 -1.34 -23.69 -39.03
N GLY A 185 -0.49 -24.42 -38.29
CA GLY A 185 0.11 -23.94 -37.06
C GLY A 185 -0.64 -24.40 -35.80
N THR A 186 0.05 -24.40 -34.69
CA THR A 186 -0.56 -24.71 -33.38
C THR A 186 -0.95 -23.42 -32.66
N SER A 187 -1.88 -23.49 -31.70
CA SER A 187 -2.23 -22.34 -30.85
C SER A 187 -1.00 -21.77 -30.15
N LEU A 188 -0.07 -22.63 -29.73
CA LEU A 188 1.20 -22.21 -29.13
C LEU A 188 2.06 -21.40 -30.12
N ALA A 189 2.15 -21.83 -31.40
CA ALA A 189 2.90 -21.12 -32.42
C ALA A 189 2.27 -19.78 -32.85
N HIS A 190 0.99 -19.58 -32.54
CA HIS A 190 0.30 -18.31 -32.78
C HIS A 190 0.41 -17.35 -31.59
N LEU A 191 0.70 -17.85 -30.39
CA LEU A 191 0.92 -17.05 -29.18
C LEU A 191 2.38 -16.56 -29.07
N ALA A 192 3.32 -17.29 -29.63
CA ALA A 192 4.74 -16.96 -29.61
C ALA A 192 5.13 -15.97 -30.72
#